data_64d41ca4fd92ad5df4b99237652903ed
#
_entry.id   64d41ca4fd92ad5df4b99237652903ed
#
_cell.length_a   1.000
_cell.length_b   1.000
_cell.length_c   1.000
_cell.angle_alpha   90.00
_cell.angle_beta   90.00
_cell.angle_gamma   90.00
#
_symmetry.space_group_name_H-M   'P 1'
#
loop_
_entity.id
_entity.type
_entity.pdbx_description
1 polymer ?
#
loop_
_entity_poly.entity_id
_entity_poly.type
_entity_poly.pdbx_seq_one_letter_code
_entity_poly.pdbx_strand_id
1 'polypeptide(L)'
;MQVKIINQSKHALPEYETQHSAGMDLRANIDAPVTLNPLERALIPTGLFIELPAGYEAQIRPRSGLAIKHGISLVNAPGTIDSDYRGEIKVILINLSAEPFTIIDGERICQMVVAKHERVEWGSTNELEKTIRGEGGFGHTGK
;
A
#
# COMPACT_ATOMS: atom_id res chain seq x y z
N MET A 1 7.25 -17.57 7.59
CA MET A 1 6.16 -16.98 8.42
C MET A 1 4.83 -17.38 7.78
N GLN A 2 3.85 -17.78 8.54
CA GLN A 2 2.51 -18.06 8.05
C GLN A 2 1.56 -16.91 8.43
N VAL A 3 0.79 -16.43 7.46
CA VAL A 3 -0.26 -15.41 7.63
C VAL A 3 -1.59 -16.08 7.32
N LYS A 4 -2.57 -15.95 8.22
CA LYS A 4 -3.91 -16.44 7.94
C LYS A 4 -4.61 -15.49 6.98
N ILE A 5 -5.35 -16.02 6.02
CA ILE A 5 -6.08 -15.24 5.02
C ILE A 5 -7.46 -15.82 4.78
N ILE A 6 -8.46 -14.95 4.67
CA ILE A 6 -9.78 -15.26 4.13
C ILE A 6 -9.84 -14.62 2.74
N ASN A 7 -10.15 -15.43 1.74
CA ASN A 7 -10.37 -14.97 0.37
C ASN A 7 -11.86 -15.09 0.03
N GLN A 8 -12.53 -13.96 -0.04
CA GLN A 8 -13.92 -13.84 -0.50
C GLN A 8 -14.00 -13.31 -1.94
N SER A 9 -12.84 -13.12 -2.60
CA SER A 9 -12.78 -12.67 -3.98
C SER A 9 -13.06 -13.80 -4.96
N LYS A 10 -13.27 -13.42 -6.22
CA LYS A 10 -13.40 -14.35 -7.37
C LYS A 10 -12.02 -14.80 -7.89
N HIS A 11 -10.93 -14.34 -7.30
CA HIS A 11 -9.57 -14.47 -7.82
C HIS A 11 -8.71 -15.38 -6.93
N ALA A 12 -7.61 -15.88 -7.50
CA ALA A 12 -6.61 -16.62 -6.75
C ALA A 12 -5.94 -15.76 -5.67
N LEU A 13 -5.36 -16.42 -4.66
CA LEU A 13 -4.56 -15.73 -3.64
C LEU A 13 -3.39 -14.98 -4.27
N PRO A 14 -2.97 -13.86 -3.65
CA PRO A 14 -1.75 -13.17 -4.06
C PRO A 14 -0.53 -14.07 -3.96
N GLU A 15 0.35 -13.99 -4.94
CA GLU A 15 1.58 -14.78 -5.01
C GLU A 15 2.78 -13.88 -5.30
N TYR A 16 3.97 -14.33 -4.88
CA TYR A 16 5.22 -13.70 -5.27
C TYR A 16 5.55 -14.11 -6.70
N GLU A 17 5.70 -13.17 -7.61
CA GLU A 17 5.99 -13.43 -9.02
C GLU A 17 7.37 -14.10 -9.24
N THR A 18 8.33 -13.83 -8.34
CA THR A 18 9.67 -14.45 -8.37
C THR A 18 10.14 -14.81 -6.96
N GLN A 19 11.13 -15.70 -6.86
CA GLN A 19 11.70 -16.15 -5.58
C GLN A 19 12.18 -15.00 -4.67
N HIS A 20 12.57 -13.88 -5.24
CA HIS A 20 13.13 -12.73 -4.51
C HIS A 20 12.21 -11.50 -4.52
N SER A 21 10.98 -11.63 -4.99
CA SER A 21 10.00 -10.56 -4.89
C SER A 21 9.67 -10.24 -3.44
N ALA A 22 9.60 -8.96 -3.09
CA ALA A 22 9.17 -8.50 -1.76
C ALA A 22 7.67 -8.24 -1.71
N GLY A 23 7.05 -7.94 -2.85
CA GLY A 23 5.62 -7.61 -2.96
C GLY A 23 4.83 -8.67 -3.72
N MET A 24 3.56 -8.77 -3.37
CA MET A 24 2.54 -9.57 -4.06
C MET A 24 1.50 -8.62 -4.64
N ASP A 25 1.13 -8.82 -5.91
CA ASP A 25 0.07 -8.00 -6.52
C ASP A 25 -1.30 -8.35 -5.94
N LEU A 26 -2.10 -7.33 -5.63
CA LEU A 26 -3.50 -7.46 -5.25
C LEU A 26 -4.41 -7.07 -6.42
N ARG A 27 -5.52 -7.81 -6.54
CA ARG A 27 -6.49 -7.62 -7.61
C ARG A 27 -7.73 -6.89 -7.12
N ALA A 28 -8.32 -6.10 -8.01
CA ALA A 28 -9.66 -5.56 -7.80
C ALA A 28 -10.69 -6.69 -7.78
N ASN A 29 -11.60 -6.66 -6.81
CA ASN A 29 -12.75 -7.57 -6.73
C ASN A 29 -14.03 -6.73 -6.77
N ILE A 30 -14.48 -6.43 -7.99
CA ILE A 30 -15.59 -5.52 -8.27
C ILE A 30 -16.60 -6.18 -9.18
N ASP A 31 -17.88 -5.81 -9.08
CA ASP A 31 -18.95 -6.37 -9.90
C ASP A 31 -19.15 -5.60 -11.22
N ALA A 32 -18.71 -4.35 -11.28
CA ALA A 32 -18.79 -3.51 -12.46
C ALA A 32 -17.49 -2.66 -12.59
N PRO A 33 -17.09 -2.28 -13.81
CA PRO A 33 -15.95 -1.42 -14.03
C PRO A 33 -16.07 -0.08 -13.27
N VAL A 34 -14.95 0.41 -12.73
CA VAL A 34 -14.86 1.70 -12.04
C VAL A 34 -13.96 2.62 -12.83
N THR A 35 -14.51 3.72 -13.34
CA THR A 35 -13.74 4.73 -14.06
C THR A 35 -13.35 5.87 -13.12
N LEU A 36 -12.06 6.20 -13.10
CA LEU A 36 -11.50 7.35 -12.41
C LEU A 36 -11.17 8.42 -13.44
N ASN A 37 -11.87 9.54 -13.45
CA ASN A 37 -11.48 10.72 -14.18
C ASN A 37 -10.20 11.34 -13.55
N PRO A 38 -9.54 12.30 -14.24
CA PRO A 38 -8.39 13.01 -13.68
C PRO A 38 -8.67 13.54 -12.28
N LEU A 39 -7.76 13.25 -11.32
CA LEU A 39 -7.82 13.60 -9.89
C LEU A 39 -8.94 12.91 -9.09
N GLU A 40 -9.74 12.07 -9.70
CA GLU A 40 -10.70 11.25 -8.97
C GLU A 40 -10.03 10.10 -8.21
N ARG A 41 -10.64 9.73 -7.10
CA ARG A 41 -10.24 8.58 -6.28
C ARG A 41 -11.42 7.68 -5.98
N ALA A 42 -11.15 6.39 -5.83
CA ALA A 42 -12.14 5.42 -5.39
C ALA A 42 -11.52 4.41 -4.42
N LEU A 43 -12.37 3.88 -3.55
CA LEU A 43 -12.04 2.78 -2.66
C LEU A 43 -12.37 1.46 -3.37
N ILE A 44 -11.33 0.70 -3.75
CA ILE A 44 -11.47 -0.54 -4.52
C ILE A 44 -11.33 -1.74 -3.57
N PRO A 45 -12.33 -2.60 -3.47
CA PRO A 45 -12.26 -3.81 -2.66
C PRO A 45 -11.36 -4.88 -3.32
N THR A 46 -10.76 -5.73 -2.47
CA THR A 46 -9.94 -6.88 -2.91
C THR A 46 -10.57 -8.23 -2.55
N GLY A 47 -11.56 -8.24 -1.66
CA GLY A 47 -12.15 -9.46 -1.11
C GLY A 47 -11.23 -10.22 -0.16
N LEU A 48 -10.10 -9.63 0.25
CA LEU A 48 -9.09 -10.27 1.10
C LEU A 48 -9.11 -9.72 2.52
N PHE A 49 -8.98 -10.65 3.50
CA PHE A 49 -8.88 -10.35 4.92
C PHE A 49 -7.69 -11.12 5.46
N ILE A 50 -6.80 -10.50 6.22
CA ILE A 50 -5.59 -11.12 6.74
C ILE A 50 -5.48 -10.98 8.26
N GLU A 51 -4.74 -11.91 8.87
CA GLU A 51 -4.33 -11.84 10.28
C GLU A 51 -2.81 -11.94 10.33
N LEU A 52 -2.16 -10.81 10.55
CA LEU A 52 -0.71 -10.73 10.69
C LEU A 52 -0.29 -11.08 12.11
N PRO A 53 0.88 -11.70 12.31
CA PRO A 53 1.49 -11.81 13.63
C PRO A 53 1.82 -10.44 14.22
N ALA A 54 1.76 -10.31 15.55
CA ALA A 54 2.20 -9.09 16.24
C ALA A 54 3.65 -8.73 15.87
N GLY A 55 3.93 -7.44 15.71
CA GLY A 55 5.22 -6.93 15.28
C GLY A 55 5.43 -6.93 13.76
N TYR A 56 4.36 -7.21 13.00
CA TYR A 56 4.34 -7.09 11.53
C TYR A 56 3.21 -6.18 11.07
N GLU A 57 3.44 -5.52 9.95
CA GLU A 57 2.44 -4.77 9.18
C GLU A 57 2.39 -5.28 7.74
N ALA A 58 1.31 -5.00 7.02
CA ALA A 58 1.32 -5.08 5.58
C ALA A 58 1.21 -3.67 4.99
N GLN A 59 2.10 -3.35 4.06
CA GLN A 59 2.11 -2.08 3.35
C GLN A 59 1.50 -2.26 1.97
N ILE A 60 0.50 -1.43 1.66
CA ILE A 60 -0.10 -1.36 0.34
C ILE A 60 0.58 -0.25 -0.45
N ARG A 61 1.21 -0.60 -1.57
CA ARG A 61 2.04 0.27 -2.39
C ARG A 61 1.54 0.33 -3.82
N PRO A 62 1.74 1.44 -4.55
CA PRO A 62 1.45 1.52 -5.98
C PRO A 62 2.27 0.49 -6.77
N ARG A 63 1.76 0.13 -7.95
CA ARG A 63 2.53 -0.61 -8.95
C ARG A 63 3.22 0.36 -9.88
N SER A 64 4.52 0.17 -10.08
CA SER A 64 5.34 1.05 -10.92
C SER A 64 4.82 1.15 -12.36
N GLY A 65 4.32 0.03 -12.93
CA GLY A 65 3.77 0.02 -14.28
C GLY A 65 2.50 0.86 -14.43
N LEU A 66 1.58 0.80 -13.45
CA LEU A 66 0.38 1.66 -13.44
C LEU A 66 0.74 3.13 -13.21
N ALA A 67 1.71 3.38 -12.32
CA ALA A 67 2.15 4.74 -12.02
C ALA A 67 2.75 5.43 -13.24
N ILE A 68 3.72 4.79 -13.93
CA ILE A 68 4.41 5.43 -15.04
C ILE A 68 3.56 5.50 -16.34
N LYS A 69 2.75 4.47 -16.61
CA LYS A 69 2.00 4.39 -17.85
C LYS A 69 0.65 5.12 -17.79
N HIS A 70 0.01 5.14 -16.62
CA HIS A 70 -1.36 5.60 -16.47
C HIS A 70 -1.54 6.65 -15.36
N GLY A 71 -0.48 7.01 -14.65
CA GLY A 71 -0.57 7.97 -13.54
C GLY A 71 -1.41 7.49 -12.36
N ILE A 72 -1.63 6.17 -12.23
CA ILE A 72 -2.43 5.60 -11.15
C ILE A 72 -1.54 5.37 -9.92
N SER A 73 -1.98 5.90 -8.80
CA SER A 73 -1.31 5.79 -7.50
C SER A 73 -2.30 5.49 -6.37
N LEU A 74 -1.80 5.44 -5.15
CA LEU A 74 -2.62 5.40 -3.94
C LEU A 74 -2.57 6.77 -3.25
N VAL A 75 -3.72 7.21 -2.70
CA VAL A 75 -3.79 8.46 -1.94
C VAL A 75 -2.92 8.38 -0.68
N ASN A 76 -2.93 7.23 -0.01
CA ASN A 76 -2.17 6.92 1.20
C ASN A 76 -1.02 5.96 0.90
N ALA A 77 -0.08 6.34 0.07
CA ALA A 77 1.07 5.51 -0.29
C ALA A 77 2.27 5.72 0.65
N PRO A 78 2.66 4.70 1.44
CA PRO A 78 2.04 3.37 1.54
C PRO A 78 0.80 3.36 2.45
N GLY A 79 -0.20 2.56 2.10
CA GLY A 79 -1.28 2.19 3.02
C GLY A 79 -0.76 1.25 4.09
N THR A 80 -1.23 1.36 5.33
CA THR A 80 -0.83 0.50 6.45
C THR A 80 -1.97 -0.42 6.84
N ILE A 81 -1.68 -1.72 6.95
CA ILE A 81 -2.56 -2.74 7.50
C ILE A 81 -1.92 -3.26 8.79
N ASP A 82 -2.52 -2.92 9.90
CA ASP A 82 -2.07 -3.31 11.23
C ASP A 82 -2.32 -4.79 11.51
N SER A 83 -1.53 -5.38 12.41
CA SER A 83 -1.66 -6.81 12.76
C SER A 83 -2.99 -7.16 13.44
N ASP A 84 -3.67 -6.20 14.05
CA ASP A 84 -4.98 -6.36 14.71
C ASP A 84 -6.16 -5.93 13.81
N TYR A 85 -5.91 -5.44 12.59
CA TYR A 85 -6.98 -5.17 11.64
C TYR A 85 -7.61 -6.47 11.13
N ARG A 86 -8.95 -6.55 11.12
CA ARG A 86 -9.72 -7.72 10.67
C ARG A 86 -10.69 -7.39 9.55
N GLY A 87 -10.70 -6.14 9.09
CA GLY A 87 -11.52 -5.73 7.96
C GLY A 87 -10.96 -6.17 6.61
N GLU A 88 -11.75 -5.97 5.57
CA GLU A 88 -11.32 -6.19 4.20
C GLU A 88 -10.20 -5.22 3.81
N ILE A 89 -9.17 -5.74 3.15
CA ILE A 89 -8.17 -4.90 2.50
C ILE A 89 -8.81 -4.19 1.32
N LYS A 90 -8.94 -2.88 1.43
CA LYS A 90 -9.42 -2.01 0.35
C LYS A 90 -8.37 -0.98 -0.02
N VAL A 91 -8.31 -0.62 -1.29
CA VAL A 91 -7.26 0.22 -1.85
C VAL A 91 -7.84 1.55 -2.31
N ILE A 92 -7.27 2.67 -1.83
CA ILE A 92 -7.69 4.01 -2.24
C ILE A 92 -6.87 4.42 -3.46
N LEU A 93 -7.37 4.09 -4.66
CA LEU A 93 -6.73 4.50 -5.91
C LEU A 93 -7.04 5.95 -6.25
N ILE A 94 -6.09 6.63 -6.88
CA ILE A 94 -6.22 7.96 -7.45
C ILE A 94 -5.65 7.99 -8.85
N ASN A 95 -6.32 8.72 -9.76
CA ASN A 95 -5.82 9.01 -11.10
C ASN A 95 -5.15 10.38 -11.11
N LEU A 96 -3.82 10.40 -11.27
CA LEU A 96 -3.00 11.61 -11.37
C LEU A 96 -2.67 11.98 -12.81
N SER A 97 -3.25 11.28 -13.80
CA SER A 97 -3.08 11.58 -15.22
C SER A 97 -4.13 12.57 -15.74
N ALA A 98 -4.00 12.98 -16.99
CA ALA A 98 -4.98 13.84 -17.67
C ALA A 98 -6.10 13.05 -18.37
N GLU A 99 -6.00 11.71 -18.43
CA GLU A 99 -6.93 10.85 -19.13
C GLU A 99 -7.71 9.97 -18.13
N PRO A 100 -9.00 9.65 -18.42
CA PRO A 100 -9.74 8.71 -17.60
C PRO A 100 -9.08 7.32 -17.59
N PHE A 101 -9.12 6.64 -16.44
CA PHE A 101 -8.64 5.28 -16.29
C PHE A 101 -9.76 4.38 -15.76
N THR A 102 -10.02 3.27 -16.43
CA THR A 102 -11.06 2.32 -16.03
C THR A 102 -10.44 1.06 -15.44
N ILE A 103 -10.82 0.75 -14.20
CA ILE A 103 -10.45 -0.45 -13.48
C ILE A 103 -11.50 -1.51 -13.77
N ILE A 104 -11.07 -2.71 -14.14
CA ILE A 104 -11.92 -3.88 -14.36
C ILE A 104 -11.68 -4.94 -13.28
N ASP A 105 -12.67 -5.85 -13.11
CA ASP A 105 -12.54 -6.97 -12.17
C ASP A 105 -11.31 -7.83 -12.46
N GLY A 106 -10.57 -8.22 -11.43
CA GLY A 106 -9.35 -9.02 -11.53
C GLY A 106 -8.08 -8.27 -11.93
N GLU A 107 -8.16 -6.98 -12.25
CA GLU A 107 -6.99 -6.18 -12.57
C GLU A 107 -6.07 -6.01 -11.35
N ARG A 108 -4.76 -6.13 -11.55
CA ARG A 108 -3.75 -5.93 -10.50
C ARG A 108 -3.55 -4.44 -10.26
N ILE A 109 -4.10 -3.95 -9.15
CA ILE A 109 -4.23 -2.50 -8.86
C ILE A 109 -3.16 -1.94 -7.92
N CYS A 110 -2.56 -2.79 -7.10
CA CYS A 110 -1.51 -2.41 -6.13
C CYS A 110 -0.66 -3.62 -5.81
N GLN A 111 0.34 -3.45 -4.95
CA GLN A 111 1.12 -4.53 -4.37
C GLN A 111 1.14 -4.45 -2.86
N MET A 112 1.18 -5.60 -2.20
CA MET A 112 1.28 -5.73 -0.75
C MET A 112 2.67 -6.24 -0.36
N VAL A 113 3.31 -5.59 0.60
CA VAL A 113 4.59 -5.99 1.20
C VAL A 113 4.39 -6.19 2.70
N VAL A 114 4.72 -7.35 3.21
CA VAL A 114 4.70 -7.62 4.66
C VAL A 114 6.07 -7.31 5.25
N ALA A 115 6.11 -6.51 6.30
CA ALA A 115 7.34 -6.05 6.96
C ALA A 115 7.25 -6.15 8.48
N LYS A 116 8.39 -6.29 9.16
CA LYS A 116 8.50 -6.04 10.59
C LYS A 116 8.45 -4.56 10.87
N HIS A 117 7.90 -4.21 12.03
CA HIS A 117 7.98 -2.84 12.56
C HIS A 117 8.36 -2.85 14.03
N GLU A 118 8.93 -1.75 14.49
CA GLU A 118 9.22 -1.51 15.89
C GLU A 118 8.11 -0.67 16.53
N ARG A 119 7.85 -0.92 17.82
CA ARG A 119 7.00 -0.05 18.63
C ARG A 119 7.89 0.80 19.51
N VAL A 120 7.73 2.12 19.39
CA VAL A 120 8.49 3.08 20.18
C VAL A 120 7.76 3.39 21.50
N GLU A 121 8.54 3.56 22.56
CA GLU A 121 8.10 4.17 23.81
C GLU A 121 8.75 5.55 23.90
N TRP A 122 7.94 6.57 24.12
CA TRP A 122 8.43 7.94 24.18
C TRP A 122 9.08 8.25 25.52
N GLY A 123 10.37 8.55 25.53
CA GLY A 123 11.10 9.15 26.67
C GLY A 123 11.08 10.67 26.56
N SER A 124 10.22 11.34 27.33
CA SER A 124 10.17 12.80 27.32
C SER A 124 11.47 13.39 27.83
N THR A 125 12.05 14.34 27.08
CA THR A 125 13.24 15.08 27.45
C THR A 125 13.11 16.53 26.99
N ASN A 126 13.86 17.45 27.65
CA ASN A 126 13.95 18.85 27.23
C ASN A 126 15.11 19.11 26.25
N GLU A 127 16.01 18.14 26.09
CA GLU A 127 17.16 18.27 25.20
C GLU A 127 17.42 16.97 24.44
N LEU A 128 17.85 17.11 23.19
CA LEU A 128 18.32 16.01 22.33
C LEU A 128 19.86 16.16 22.19
N GLU A 129 20.53 15.04 21.98
CA GLU A 129 21.96 15.03 21.70
C GLU A 129 22.29 15.84 20.44
N LYS A 130 23.35 16.65 20.53
CA LYS A 130 23.84 17.44 19.40
C LYS A 130 24.48 16.52 18.34
N THR A 131 24.20 16.78 17.09
CA THR A 131 24.83 16.09 15.97
C THR A 131 25.47 17.11 15.00
N ILE A 132 26.36 16.62 14.12
CA ILE A 132 26.97 17.48 13.07
C ILE A 132 25.90 18.04 12.14
N ARG A 133 24.84 17.25 11.86
CA ARG A 133 23.71 17.69 11.02
C ARG A 133 22.85 18.75 11.72
N GLY A 134 22.71 18.68 13.05
CA GLY A 134 21.84 19.57 13.82
C GLY A 134 20.43 19.60 13.27
N GLU A 135 19.88 20.80 13.08
CA GLU A 135 18.53 21.04 12.56
C GLU A 135 18.46 21.04 11.02
N GLY A 136 19.55 20.72 10.34
CA GLY A 136 19.61 20.76 8.87
C GLY A 136 18.66 19.78 8.20
N GLY A 137 17.74 20.30 7.42
CA GLY A 137 16.74 19.55 6.63
C GLY A 137 16.38 20.29 5.34
N PHE A 138 15.37 19.82 4.63
CA PHE A 138 14.77 20.47 3.45
C PHE A 138 15.80 20.90 2.38
N GLY A 139 16.82 20.05 2.14
CA GLY A 139 17.84 20.30 1.12
C GLY A 139 19.03 21.13 1.60
N HIS A 140 19.30 21.22 2.91
CA HIS A 140 20.44 21.98 3.46
C HIS A 140 21.82 21.52 2.96
N THR A 141 21.92 20.32 2.35
CA THR A 141 23.14 19.81 1.72
C THR A 141 23.36 20.33 0.29
N GLY A 142 22.46 21.19 -0.20
CA GLY A 142 22.50 21.76 -1.55
C GLY A 142 21.96 20.81 -2.62
N LYS A 143 22.01 21.28 -3.87
CA LYS A 143 21.71 20.49 -5.08
C LYS A 143 22.99 19.89 -5.62
#